data_a10c86dcc0a63faeaf97e685a051069d
#
_entry.id   a10c86dcc0a63faeaf97e685a051069d
#
_cell.length_a   1.000
_cell.length_b   1.000
_cell.length_c   1.000
_cell.angle_alpha   90.00
_cell.angle_beta   90.00
_cell.angle_gamma   90.00
#
_symmetry.space_group_name_H-M   'P 1'
#
loop_
_entity.id
_entity.type
_entity.pdbx_description
1 polymer ?
#
loop_
_entity_poly.entity_id
_entity_poly.type
_entity_poly.pdbx_seq_one_letter_code
_entity_poly.pdbx_strand_id
1 'polypeptide(L)'
;MLIVESLDPQPGEIILDIAAGVGGKTTYISQLMMNKGVVVAVEPKRDRVFALRSNISRMGCENVIVLQMDGRNVLKLNILFDKVLLDAPCTGSGLFSKYPELKTRITEADVIELQNLQKQLFEVAFRVLKRGGTLVYSTCSVLKEEGEDVVSHGIKLGAHIKPIDSSNQIIQNSESPWLKGALRFFHHKQGTEGFFVCRVEKT
;
A
#
# COMPACT_ATOMS: atom_id res chain seq x y z
N MET A 1 3.49 -7.12 -7.73
CA MET A 1 2.32 -7.41 -8.57
C MET A 1 1.09 -7.65 -7.69
N LEU A 2 1.03 -8.68 -6.81
CA LEU A 2 -0.13 -9.03 -5.98
C LEU A 2 -0.82 -7.81 -5.30
N ILE A 3 -0.06 -6.87 -4.74
CA ILE A 3 -0.60 -5.69 -4.03
C ILE A 3 -1.49 -4.84 -4.96
N VAL A 4 -1.04 -4.57 -6.19
CA VAL A 4 -1.81 -3.79 -7.16
C VAL A 4 -2.95 -4.62 -7.75
N GLU A 5 -2.74 -5.91 -7.98
CA GLU A 5 -3.80 -6.84 -8.43
C GLU A 5 -4.92 -6.96 -7.37
N SER A 6 -4.56 -6.94 -6.07
CA SER A 6 -5.55 -6.91 -4.98
C SER A 6 -6.37 -5.62 -4.93
N LEU A 7 -5.83 -4.50 -5.46
CA LEU A 7 -6.56 -3.25 -5.62
C LEU A 7 -7.57 -3.32 -6.78
N ASP A 8 -7.27 -4.16 -7.79
CA ASP A 8 -8.09 -4.37 -8.99
C ASP A 8 -8.43 -3.05 -9.71
N PRO A 9 -7.41 -2.25 -10.16
CA PRO A 9 -7.65 -0.98 -10.83
C PRO A 9 -8.47 -1.15 -12.12
N GLN A 10 -9.53 -0.34 -12.28
CA GLN A 10 -10.37 -0.37 -13.49
C GLN A 10 -10.21 0.91 -14.30
N PRO A 11 -10.28 0.84 -15.64
CA PRO A 11 -10.29 2.01 -16.50
C PRO A 11 -11.38 3.02 -16.12
N GLY A 12 -11.03 4.30 -16.03
CA GLY A 12 -11.96 5.38 -15.71
C GLY A 12 -12.06 5.74 -14.22
N GLU A 13 -11.48 4.94 -13.31
CA GLU A 13 -11.46 5.24 -11.88
C GLU A 13 -10.53 6.41 -11.53
N ILE A 14 -10.75 6.99 -10.36
CA ILE A 14 -9.85 7.95 -9.71
C ILE A 14 -9.17 7.22 -8.56
N ILE A 15 -7.88 6.91 -8.69
CA ILE A 15 -7.12 6.11 -7.73
C ILE A 15 -6.04 6.97 -7.06
N LEU A 16 -5.87 6.80 -5.75
CA LEU A 16 -4.79 7.41 -4.98
C LEU A 16 -3.72 6.37 -4.65
N ASP A 17 -2.47 6.67 -4.96
CA ASP A 17 -1.27 6.03 -4.41
C ASP A 17 -0.64 7.00 -3.40
N ILE A 18 -0.94 6.80 -2.11
CA ILE A 18 -0.67 7.78 -1.04
C ILE A 18 0.80 7.79 -0.57
N ALA A 19 1.59 6.79 -0.96
CA ALA A 19 3.01 6.67 -0.64
C ALA A 19 3.79 6.09 -1.83
N ALA A 20 3.72 6.77 -2.98
CA ALA A 20 4.13 6.26 -4.28
C ALA A 20 5.62 5.87 -4.42
N GLY A 21 6.49 6.42 -3.57
CA GLY A 21 7.91 6.15 -3.63
C GLY A 21 8.49 6.52 -4.99
N VAL A 22 9.14 5.57 -5.63
CA VAL A 22 9.71 5.74 -7.00
C VAL A 22 8.73 5.35 -8.12
N GLY A 23 7.50 4.94 -7.79
CA GLY A 23 6.40 4.76 -8.76
C GLY A 23 6.23 3.37 -9.35
N GLY A 24 6.86 2.34 -8.80
CA GLY A 24 6.69 0.98 -9.33
C GLY A 24 5.24 0.50 -9.29
N LYS A 25 4.50 0.77 -8.21
CA LYS A 25 3.09 0.43 -8.09
C LYS A 25 2.20 1.41 -8.86
N THR A 26 2.51 2.71 -8.80
CA THR A 26 1.83 3.77 -9.55
C THR A 26 1.77 3.47 -11.05
N THR A 27 2.91 3.12 -11.66
CA THR A 27 2.98 2.82 -13.09
C THR A 27 2.22 1.54 -13.44
N TYR A 28 2.23 0.55 -12.57
CA TYR A 28 1.46 -0.68 -12.78
C TYR A 28 -0.06 -0.45 -12.64
N ILE A 29 -0.51 0.41 -11.71
CA ILE A 29 -1.91 0.86 -11.65
C ILE A 29 -2.30 1.52 -12.98
N SER A 30 -1.51 2.47 -13.49
CA SER A 30 -1.76 3.17 -14.76
C SER A 30 -1.87 2.20 -15.94
N GLN A 31 -1.01 1.17 -16.00
CA GLN A 31 -1.06 0.13 -17.04
C GLN A 31 -2.34 -0.69 -16.98
N LEU A 32 -2.75 -1.15 -15.80
CA LEU A 32 -4.01 -1.89 -15.64
C LEU A 32 -5.24 -1.04 -15.98
N MET A 33 -5.17 0.26 -15.70
CA MET A 33 -6.19 1.24 -16.11
C MET A 33 -6.15 1.57 -17.62
N MET A 34 -5.19 1.05 -18.38
CA MET A 34 -5.00 1.37 -19.82
C MET A 34 -4.91 2.89 -20.08
N ASN A 35 -4.25 3.64 -19.20
CA ASN A 35 -4.16 5.11 -19.22
C ASN A 35 -5.53 5.84 -19.19
N LYS A 36 -6.59 5.19 -18.70
CA LYS A 36 -7.92 5.79 -18.58
C LYS A 36 -8.26 6.08 -17.13
N GLY A 37 -8.87 7.24 -16.86
CA GLY A 37 -9.12 7.71 -15.50
C GLY A 37 -7.94 8.54 -14.96
N VAL A 38 -7.74 8.56 -13.65
CA VAL A 38 -6.70 9.37 -13.00
C VAL A 38 -6.02 8.58 -11.87
N VAL A 39 -4.70 8.59 -11.84
CA VAL A 39 -3.91 8.11 -10.71
C VAL A 39 -3.24 9.30 -10.05
N VAL A 40 -3.58 9.59 -8.79
CA VAL A 40 -2.89 10.61 -7.98
C VAL A 40 -1.81 9.93 -7.17
N ALA A 41 -0.55 10.25 -7.47
CA ALA A 41 0.62 9.68 -6.81
C ALA A 41 1.24 10.72 -5.86
N VAL A 42 1.31 10.38 -4.57
CA VAL A 42 1.80 11.26 -3.51
C VAL A 42 3.13 10.75 -2.97
N GLU A 43 4.15 11.59 -2.95
CA GLU A 43 5.47 11.30 -2.39
C GLU A 43 6.07 12.57 -1.77
N PRO A 44 6.46 12.57 -0.48
CA PRO A 44 7.02 13.76 0.17
C PRO A 44 8.47 14.06 -0.22
N LYS A 45 9.28 13.05 -0.55
CA LYS A 45 10.72 13.21 -0.77
C LYS A 45 11.01 13.64 -2.22
N ARG A 46 11.67 14.80 -2.37
CA ARG A 46 11.98 15.41 -3.66
C ARG A 46 12.78 14.49 -4.60
N ASP A 47 13.77 13.80 -4.07
CA ASP A 47 14.60 12.86 -4.83
C ASP A 47 13.77 11.70 -5.40
N ARG A 48 12.83 11.15 -4.59
CA ARG A 48 11.91 10.12 -5.04
C ARG A 48 10.90 10.63 -6.07
N VAL A 49 10.43 11.89 -5.93
CA VAL A 49 9.54 12.51 -6.92
C VAL A 49 10.22 12.62 -8.29
N PHE A 50 11.53 12.92 -8.36
CA PHE A 50 12.26 12.90 -9.63
C PHE A 50 12.29 11.50 -10.24
N ALA A 51 12.59 10.47 -9.44
CA ALA A 51 12.60 9.09 -9.91
C ALA A 51 11.18 8.63 -10.33
N LEU A 52 10.15 9.00 -9.58
CA LEU A 52 8.74 8.74 -9.88
C LEU A 52 8.35 9.32 -11.24
N ARG A 53 8.64 10.60 -11.49
CA ARG A 53 8.35 11.27 -12.77
C ARG A 53 9.10 10.63 -13.94
N SER A 54 10.39 10.28 -13.75
CA SER A 54 11.18 9.56 -14.74
C SER A 54 10.56 8.21 -15.10
N ASN A 55 10.13 7.44 -14.10
CA ASN A 55 9.49 6.14 -14.31
C ASN A 55 8.13 6.28 -15.01
N ILE A 56 7.30 7.24 -14.63
CA ILE A 56 6.01 7.55 -15.29
C ILE A 56 6.24 7.84 -16.78
N SER A 57 7.20 8.73 -17.09
CA SER A 57 7.53 9.08 -18.49
C SER A 57 8.05 7.86 -19.28
N ARG A 58 8.99 7.11 -18.70
CA ARG A 58 9.59 5.93 -19.33
C ARG A 58 8.56 4.82 -19.59
N MET A 59 7.55 4.69 -18.72
CA MET A 59 6.50 3.67 -18.83
C MET A 59 5.30 4.12 -19.67
N GLY A 60 5.31 5.37 -20.19
CA GLY A 60 4.21 5.89 -21.00
C GLY A 60 2.90 6.06 -20.22
N CYS A 61 2.98 6.40 -18.94
CA CYS A 61 1.80 6.63 -18.12
C CYS A 61 1.30 8.06 -18.32
N GLU A 62 0.15 8.23 -18.98
CA GLU A 62 -0.41 9.54 -19.34
C GLU A 62 -1.47 10.05 -18.36
N ASN A 63 -1.98 9.16 -17.48
CA ASN A 63 -3.06 9.45 -16.55
C ASN A 63 -2.61 9.66 -15.10
N VAL A 64 -1.31 9.92 -14.86
CA VAL A 64 -0.73 10.05 -13.52
C VAL A 64 -0.44 11.51 -13.17
N ILE A 65 -0.97 11.97 -12.04
CA ILE A 65 -0.69 13.28 -11.43
C ILE A 65 0.22 13.06 -10.22
N VAL A 66 1.41 13.68 -10.24
CA VAL A 66 2.39 13.57 -9.14
C VAL A 66 2.29 14.79 -8.25
N LEU A 67 2.04 14.55 -6.96
CA LEU A 67 2.00 15.56 -5.91
C LEU A 67 3.15 15.35 -4.93
N GLN A 68 4.04 16.36 -4.83
CA GLN A 68 5.08 16.37 -3.80
C GLN A 68 4.49 16.90 -2.50
N MET A 69 4.00 16.01 -1.66
CA MET A 69 3.41 16.37 -0.36
C MET A 69 3.43 15.17 0.60
N ASP A 70 3.25 15.46 1.87
CA ASP A 70 3.03 14.41 2.87
C ASP A 70 1.63 13.79 2.68
N GLY A 71 1.55 12.46 2.66
CA GLY A 71 0.29 11.72 2.50
C GLY A 71 -0.77 12.08 3.55
N ARG A 72 -0.35 12.49 4.75
CA ARG A 72 -1.27 12.96 5.81
C ARG A 72 -2.04 14.22 5.43
N ASN A 73 -1.57 14.97 4.46
CA ASN A 73 -2.20 16.19 3.96
C ASN A 73 -3.18 15.98 2.80
N VAL A 74 -3.38 14.74 2.34
CA VAL A 74 -4.23 14.43 1.16
C VAL A 74 -5.69 14.89 1.36
N LEU A 75 -6.18 14.94 2.59
CA LEU A 75 -7.51 15.50 2.90
C LEU A 75 -7.71 16.94 2.37
N LYS A 76 -6.62 17.74 2.25
CA LYS A 76 -6.66 19.10 1.72
C LYS A 76 -7.03 19.18 0.24
N LEU A 77 -6.93 18.06 -0.50
CA LEU A 77 -7.33 18.00 -1.91
C LEU A 77 -8.83 18.06 -2.07
N ASN A 78 -9.60 17.73 -1.02
CA ASN A 78 -11.07 17.68 -1.04
C ASN A 78 -11.62 16.82 -2.19
N ILE A 79 -10.95 15.69 -2.48
CA ILE A 79 -11.31 14.73 -3.52
C ILE A 79 -11.57 13.38 -2.84
N LEU A 80 -12.61 12.68 -3.31
CA LEU A 80 -12.87 11.28 -2.95
C LEU A 80 -12.39 10.35 -4.06
N PHE A 81 -11.76 9.24 -3.68
CA PHE A 81 -11.16 8.26 -4.57
C PHE A 81 -12.00 6.98 -4.61
N ASP A 82 -12.07 6.35 -5.79
CA ASP A 82 -12.69 5.04 -5.97
C ASP A 82 -11.88 3.97 -5.26
N LYS A 83 -10.56 4.07 -5.38
CA LYS A 83 -9.61 3.15 -4.74
C LYS A 83 -8.41 3.90 -4.20
N VAL A 84 -7.83 3.35 -3.12
CA VAL A 84 -6.61 3.88 -2.51
C VAL A 84 -5.61 2.76 -2.32
N LEU A 85 -4.37 3.00 -2.74
CA LEU A 85 -3.22 2.19 -2.39
C LEU A 85 -2.43 2.87 -1.28
N LEU A 86 -2.18 2.16 -0.20
CA LEU A 86 -1.24 2.53 0.85
C LEU A 86 -0.19 1.45 1.00
N ASP A 87 0.87 1.51 0.18
CA ASP A 87 2.10 0.75 0.40
C ASP A 87 2.95 1.54 1.39
N ALA A 88 2.73 1.27 2.67
CA ALA A 88 3.15 2.15 3.74
C ALA A 88 4.67 2.12 3.98
N PRO A 89 5.28 3.27 4.34
CA PRO A 89 6.64 3.29 4.84
C PRO A 89 6.74 2.37 6.05
N CYS A 90 7.75 1.50 6.08
CA CYS A 90 7.90 0.46 7.09
C CYS A 90 9.38 0.19 7.38
N THR A 91 9.66 -0.61 8.40
CA THR A 91 11.04 -1.00 8.77
C THR A 91 11.75 -1.80 7.68
N GLY A 92 11.02 -2.44 6.77
CA GLY A 92 11.60 -3.33 5.76
C GLY A 92 12.06 -4.67 6.32
N SER A 93 11.57 -5.08 7.49
CA SER A 93 11.97 -6.35 8.15
C SER A 93 11.69 -7.59 7.30
N GLY A 94 10.81 -7.52 6.32
CA GLY A 94 10.58 -8.58 5.32
C GLY A 94 11.70 -8.76 4.29
N LEU A 95 12.65 -7.82 4.23
CA LEU A 95 13.75 -7.79 3.27
C LEU A 95 15.07 -8.30 3.85
N PHE A 96 15.07 -8.91 5.04
CA PHE A 96 16.29 -9.40 5.70
C PHE A 96 17.09 -10.42 4.89
N SER A 97 16.46 -11.17 4.01
CA SER A 97 17.15 -12.08 3.11
C SER A 97 17.98 -11.35 2.05
N LYS A 98 17.54 -10.15 1.66
CA LYS A 98 18.19 -9.31 0.64
C LYS A 98 19.14 -8.29 1.26
N TYR A 99 18.80 -7.78 2.44
CA TYR A 99 19.52 -6.75 3.18
C TYR A 99 19.71 -7.20 4.64
N PRO A 100 20.67 -8.12 4.92
CA PRO A 100 20.87 -8.68 6.26
C PRO A 100 21.21 -7.63 7.33
N GLU A 101 21.82 -6.51 6.93
CA GLU A 101 22.19 -5.40 7.80
C GLU A 101 20.97 -4.72 8.46
N LEU A 102 19.79 -4.87 7.92
CA LEU A 102 18.55 -4.34 8.53
C LEU A 102 18.28 -4.96 9.90
N LYS A 103 18.74 -6.21 10.15
CA LYS A 103 18.56 -6.89 11.43
C LYS A 103 19.23 -6.16 12.61
N THR A 104 20.31 -5.43 12.35
CA THR A 104 21.07 -4.70 13.36
C THR A 104 20.72 -3.22 13.44
N ARG A 105 19.93 -2.72 12.50
CA ARG A 105 19.57 -1.28 12.42
C ARG A 105 18.18 -0.99 12.95
N ILE A 106 17.25 -1.95 12.86
CA ILE A 106 15.86 -1.75 13.28
C ILE A 106 15.80 -1.79 14.81
N THR A 107 15.27 -0.73 15.40
CA THR A 107 15.03 -0.62 16.84
C THR A 107 13.54 -0.70 17.15
N GLU A 108 13.17 -0.96 18.40
CA GLU A 108 11.78 -0.92 18.85
C GLU A 108 11.18 0.49 18.68
N ALA A 109 11.98 1.53 18.90
CA ALA A 109 11.54 2.92 18.69
C ALA A 109 11.16 3.18 17.23
N ASP A 110 11.92 2.67 16.26
CA ASP A 110 11.60 2.78 14.82
C ASP A 110 10.27 2.11 14.50
N VAL A 111 10.01 0.92 15.07
CA VAL A 111 8.75 0.20 14.88
C VAL A 111 7.57 1.01 15.39
N ILE A 112 7.68 1.58 16.60
CA ILE A 112 6.63 2.40 17.21
C ILE A 112 6.36 3.66 16.39
N GLU A 113 7.41 4.37 15.95
CA GLU A 113 7.28 5.58 15.13
C GLU A 113 6.61 5.29 13.79
N LEU A 114 7.06 4.25 13.09
CA LEU A 114 6.51 3.86 11.80
C LEU A 114 5.08 3.35 11.93
N GLN A 115 4.75 2.58 12.97
CA GLN A 115 3.38 2.14 13.22
C GLN A 115 2.43 3.34 13.42
N ASN A 116 2.86 4.36 14.18
CA ASN A 116 2.06 5.57 14.38
C ASN A 116 1.84 6.32 13.07
N LEU A 117 2.87 6.46 12.24
CA LEU A 117 2.75 7.05 10.91
C LEU A 117 1.81 6.24 10.01
N GLN A 118 1.92 4.92 10.02
CA GLN A 118 1.08 4.01 9.23
C GLN A 118 -0.39 4.14 9.63
N LYS A 119 -0.70 4.21 10.93
CA LYS A 119 -2.07 4.45 11.43
C LYS A 119 -2.63 5.79 10.94
N GLN A 120 -1.83 6.87 11.00
CA GLN A 120 -2.25 8.19 10.49
C GLN A 120 -2.51 8.15 8.99
N LEU A 121 -1.63 7.52 8.20
CA LEU A 121 -1.81 7.38 6.76
C LEU A 121 -3.03 6.52 6.42
N PHE A 122 -3.28 5.45 7.17
CA PHE A 122 -4.46 4.61 7.01
C PHE A 122 -5.75 5.39 7.27
N GLU A 123 -5.80 6.18 8.35
CA GLU A 123 -6.96 7.03 8.64
C GLU A 123 -7.26 8.01 7.50
N VAL A 124 -6.22 8.69 6.98
CA VAL A 124 -6.37 9.62 5.86
C VAL A 124 -6.83 8.88 4.61
N ALA A 125 -6.19 7.76 4.26
CA ALA A 125 -6.55 6.92 3.13
C ALA A 125 -8.02 6.47 3.21
N PHE A 126 -8.48 6.04 4.39
CA PHE A 126 -9.85 5.61 4.61
C PHE A 126 -10.86 6.77 4.54
N ARG A 127 -10.49 7.97 5.05
CA ARG A 127 -11.37 9.15 4.98
C ARG A 127 -11.62 9.62 3.55
N VAL A 128 -10.59 9.63 2.70
CA VAL A 128 -10.69 10.07 1.29
C VAL A 128 -11.27 8.99 0.37
N LEU A 129 -11.53 7.79 0.87
CA LEU A 129 -12.15 6.72 0.11
C LEU A 129 -13.65 6.96 -0.01
N LYS A 130 -14.23 6.79 -1.22
CA LYS A 130 -15.68 6.78 -1.44
C LYS A 130 -16.34 5.65 -0.65
N ARG A 131 -17.64 5.75 -0.38
CA ARG A 131 -18.44 4.61 0.09
C ARG A 131 -18.46 3.53 -1.00
N GLY A 132 -18.32 2.26 -0.62
CA GLY A 132 -18.11 1.14 -1.54
C GLY A 132 -16.72 1.07 -2.17
N GLY A 133 -15.85 2.04 -1.86
CA GLY A 133 -14.48 2.07 -2.36
C GLY A 133 -13.56 1.06 -1.66
N THR A 134 -12.44 0.76 -2.31
CA THR A 134 -11.45 -0.23 -1.85
C THR A 134 -10.14 0.45 -1.45
N LEU A 135 -9.63 0.11 -0.27
CA LEU A 135 -8.27 0.43 0.18
C LEU A 135 -7.45 -0.85 0.27
N VAL A 136 -6.29 -0.86 -0.38
CA VAL A 136 -5.28 -1.90 -0.15
C VAL A 136 -4.16 -1.30 0.68
N TYR A 137 -3.94 -1.92 1.85
CA TYR A 137 -2.83 -1.63 2.74
C TYR A 137 -1.76 -2.69 2.61
N SER A 138 -0.51 -2.29 2.48
CA SER A 138 0.63 -3.22 2.41
C SER A 138 1.87 -2.65 3.08
N THR A 139 2.76 -3.55 3.54
CA THR A 139 4.09 -3.23 4.03
C THR A 139 5.07 -4.34 3.67
N CYS A 140 6.34 -3.98 3.43
CA CYS A 140 7.45 -4.93 3.31
C CYS A 140 7.99 -5.34 4.70
N SER A 141 7.12 -5.48 5.70
CA SER A 141 7.45 -5.88 7.05
C SER A 141 6.83 -7.22 7.41
N VAL A 142 7.51 -8.01 8.24
CA VAL A 142 6.99 -9.24 8.86
C VAL A 142 6.49 -9.01 10.29
N LEU A 143 6.56 -7.78 10.78
CA LEU A 143 6.13 -7.42 12.13
C LEU A 143 4.60 -7.22 12.16
N LYS A 144 3.96 -7.80 13.17
CA LYS A 144 2.52 -7.67 13.39
C LYS A 144 2.11 -6.21 13.62
N GLU A 145 2.96 -5.46 14.30
CA GLU A 145 2.79 -4.05 14.62
C GLU A 145 2.59 -3.19 13.37
N GLU A 146 3.31 -3.51 12.28
CA GLU A 146 3.28 -2.78 11.01
C GLU A 146 2.26 -3.34 9.99
N GLY A 147 1.59 -4.42 10.33
CA GLY A 147 0.59 -5.08 9.49
C GLY A 147 -0.78 -5.11 10.16
N GLU A 148 -1.04 -6.21 10.85
CA GLU A 148 -2.33 -6.55 11.43
C GLU A 148 -2.83 -5.52 12.44
N ASP A 149 -1.95 -4.95 13.26
CA ASP A 149 -2.33 -3.97 14.27
C ASP A 149 -2.76 -2.63 13.64
N VAL A 150 -2.17 -2.25 12.50
CA VAL A 150 -2.60 -1.07 11.73
C VAL A 150 -3.98 -1.31 11.10
N VAL A 151 -4.20 -2.48 10.48
CA VAL A 151 -5.52 -2.81 9.92
C VAL A 151 -6.57 -2.95 11.02
N SER A 152 -6.22 -3.53 12.17
CA SER A 152 -7.12 -3.62 13.33
C SER A 152 -7.55 -2.23 13.85
N HIS A 153 -6.64 -1.23 13.77
CA HIS A 153 -7.01 0.15 14.02
C HIS A 153 -8.02 0.67 12.98
N GLY A 154 -7.82 0.37 11.70
CA GLY A 154 -8.76 0.72 10.62
C GLY A 154 -10.14 0.10 10.78
N ILE A 155 -10.22 -1.15 11.27
CA ILE A 155 -11.50 -1.82 11.56
C ILE A 155 -12.30 -1.04 12.62
N LYS A 156 -11.64 -0.49 13.64
CA LYS A 156 -12.29 0.37 14.65
C LYS A 156 -12.85 1.68 14.05
N LEU A 157 -12.35 2.09 12.89
CA LEU A 157 -12.84 3.24 12.13
C LEU A 157 -13.96 2.89 11.14
N GLY A 158 -14.38 1.62 11.08
CA GLY A 158 -15.42 1.12 10.17
C GLY A 158 -14.91 0.50 8.87
N ALA A 159 -13.62 0.15 8.78
CA ALA A 159 -13.10 -0.59 7.63
C ALA A 159 -13.53 -2.07 7.72
N HIS A 160 -13.97 -2.65 6.61
CA HIS A 160 -14.36 -4.06 6.52
C HIS A 160 -13.36 -4.82 5.65
N ILE A 161 -12.78 -5.91 6.18
CA ILE A 161 -11.84 -6.72 5.42
C ILE A 161 -12.58 -7.44 4.29
N LYS A 162 -12.04 -7.34 3.08
CA LYS A 162 -12.43 -8.13 1.91
C LYS A 162 -11.32 -9.15 1.64
N PRO A 163 -11.57 -10.44 1.73
CA PRO A 163 -10.57 -11.45 1.38
C PRO A 163 -10.03 -11.23 -0.03
N ILE A 164 -8.75 -11.54 -0.21
CA ILE A 164 -8.08 -11.52 -1.51
C ILE A 164 -8.21 -12.92 -2.08
N ASP A 165 -9.16 -13.10 -3.01
CA ASP A 165 -9.38 -14.37 -3.69
C ASP A 165 -8.30 -14.60 -4.75
N SER A 166 -7.75 -15.80 -4.77
CA SER A 166 -6.79 -16.21 -5.78
C SER A 166 -6.83 -17.73 -5.97
N SER A 167 -6.70 -18.17 -7.21
CA SER A 167 -6.48 -19.58 -7.55
C SER A 167 -5.05 -20.05 -7.25
N ASN A 168 -4.13 -19.14 -6.94
CA ASN A 168 -2.74 -19.45 -6.62
C ASN A 168 -2.63 -20.04 -5.19
N GLN A 169 -2.19 -21.28 -5.07
CA GLN A 169 -2.00 -21.98 -3.80
C GLN A 169 -1.08 -21.25 -2.81
N ILE A 170 -0.05 -20.54 -3.29
CA ILE A 170 0.83 -19.75 -2.43
C ILE A 170 0.03 -18.66 -1.72
N ILE A 171 -0.88 -18.00 -2.42
CA ILE A 171 -1.72 -16.95 -1.86
C ILE A 171 -2.72 -17.57 -0.87
N GLN A 172 -3.38 -18.66 -1.24
CA GLN A 172 -4.32 -19.36 -0.35
C GLN A 172 -3.67 -19.81 0.96
N ASN A 173 -2.40 -20.22 0.91
CA ASN A 173 -1.62 -20.67 2.08
C ASN A 173 -0.92 -19.53 2.84
N SER A 174 -1.24 -18.27 2.51
CA SER A 174 -0.59 -17.08 3.10
C SER A 174 -1.54 -16.26 3.97
N GLU A 175 -2.69 -16.82 4.38
CA GLU A 175 -3.57 -16.12 5.32
C GLU A 175 -2.81 -15.78 6.62
N SER A 176 -3.00 -14.55 7.09
CA SER A 176 -2.34 -14.11 8.31
C SER A 176 -2.82 -14.92 9.52
N PRO A 177 -1.91 -15.41 10.37
CA PRO A 177 -2.29 -16.12 11.59
C PRO A 177 -2.95 -15.21 12.65
N TRP A 178 -2.87 -13.89 12.47
CA TRP A 178 -3.36 -12.90 13.44
C TRP A 178 -4.55 -12.08 12.97
N LEU A 179 -4.87 -12.13 11.65
CA LEU A 179 -5.97 -11.34 11.09
C LEU A 179 -6.59 -12.08 9.88
N LYS A 180 -7.74 -12.67 10.09
CA LYS A 180 -8.47 -13.40 9.06
C LYS A 180 -8.80 -12.50 7.86
N GLY A 181 -8.57 -13.03 6.65
CA GLY A 181 -8.80 -12.32 5.38
C GLY A 181 -7.67 -11.40 4.95
N ALA A 182 -6.64 -11.19 5.78
CA ALA A 182 -5.38 -10.57 5.40
C ALA A 182 -4.35 -11.62 5.00
N LEU A 183 -3.36 -11.24 4.18
CA LEU A 183 -2.28 -12.15 3.76
C LEU A 183 -0.94 -11.70 4.35
N ARG A 184 -0.16 -12.68 4.81
CA ARG A 184 1.20 -12.48 5.29
C ARG A 184 2.14 -13.48 4.68
N PHE A 185 3.21 -12.97 4.09
CA PHE A 185 4.23 -13.77 3.45
C PHE A 185 5.51 -13.76 4.29
N PHE A 186 6.08 -14.94 4.45
CA PHE A 186 7.37 -15.13 5.12
C PHE A 186 8.34 -15.79 4.14
N HIS A 187 9.57 -15.29 4.07
CA HIS A 187 10.58 -15.83 3.15
C HIS A 187 10.76 -17.34 3.28
N HIS A 188 10.83 -17.85 4.52
CA HIS A 188 11.05 -19.27 4.80
C HIS A 188 9.84 -20.18 4.48
N LYS A 189 8.64 -19.61 4.28
CA LYS A 189 7.43 -20.38 3.94
C LYS A 189 7.11 -20.36 2.47
N GLN A 190 7.13 -19.19 1.86
CA GLN A 190 6.69 -18.99 0.47
C GLN A 190 7.83 -18.76 -0.52
N GLY A 191 9.08 -18.66 -0.06
CA GLY A 191 10.24 -18.38 -0.93
C GLY A 191 10.25 -16.99 -1.56
N THR A 192 9.40 -16.09 -1.08
CA THR A 192 9.30 -14.69 -1.53
C THR A 192 9.89 -13.74 -0.49
N GLU A 193 10.02 -12.46 -0.81
CA GLU A 193 10.25 -11.44 0.22
C GLU A 193 9.10 -11.46 1.23
N GLY A 194 9.41 -11.13 2.50
CA GLY A 194 8.38 -11.03 3.53
C GLY A 194 7.56 -9.76 3.34
N PHE A 195 6.23 -9.87 3.35
CA PHE A 195 5.35 -8.71 3.29
C PHE A 195 3.97 -9.02 3.85
N PHE A 196 3.22 -7.97 4.11
CA PHE A 196 1.82 -8.02 4.52
C PHE A 196 0.95 -7.30 3.50
N VAL A 197 -0.24 -7.82 3.24
CA VAL A 197 -1.25 -7.13 2.43
C VAL A 197 -2.66 -7.44 2.95
N CYS A 198 -3.48 -6.40 2.99
CA CYS A 198 -4.89 -6.50 3.36
C CYS A 198 -5.74 -5.58 2.47
N ARG A 199 -6.84 -6.10 1.96
CA ARG A 199 -7.86 -5.34 1.25
C ARG A 199 -9.02 -5.03 2.18
N VAL A 200 -9.40 -3.78 2.26
CA VAL A 200 -10.57 -3.33 3.04
C VAL A 200 -11.51 -2.49 2.18
N GLU A 201 -12.76 -2.45 2.57
CA GLU A 201 -13.83 -1.69 1.92
C GLU A 201 -14.44 -0.71 2.91
N LYS A 202 -14.90 0.44 2.41
CA LYS A 202 -15.65 1.44 3.18
C LYS A 202 -17.14 1.29 2.87
N THR A 203 -17.90 0.82 3.81
CA THR A 203 -19.36 0.69 3.70
C THR A 203 -20.09 2.01 3.94
#